data_e3c8ca3fe7f5538b2ac6a93fb202df45
#
_entry.id   e3c8ca3fe7f5538b2ac6a93fb202df45
#
_cell.length_a   1.000
_cell.length_b   1.000
_cell.length_c   1.000
_cell.angle_alpha   90.00
_cell.angle_beta   90.00
_cell.angle_gamma   90.00
#
_symmetry.space_group_name_H-M   'P 1'
#
loop_
_entity.id
_entity.type
_entity.pdbx_description
1 polymer ?
#
loop_
_entity_poly.entity_id
_entity_poly.type
_entity_poly.pdbx_seq_one_letter_code
_entity_poly.pdbx_strand_id
1 'polypeptide(L)'
;QAYAQAERVIPTRFRDYEHKSRADYYAVKNNFYFLFETAERIKTSFYSHANVLRMAVSSVPLHETATECMLVDRWKLSAFQDGVLKVLKDVPTAYINIYALNLLLRADIYGIVRQFMEGPYQENELPEYSILRLTGQSCKIDIFRDALKEFIPGKIIKSSRSDQGQEHDYELKLICLNGAIEYLKDKMFGYADVKITHE
;
A
#
# COMPACT_ATOMS: atom_id res chain seq x y z
N GLN A 1 -12.37 -1.12 16.69
CA GLN A 1 -13.27 -0.12 17.29
C GLN A 1 -13.13 1.26 16.62
N ALA A 2 -11.93 1.83 16.48
CA ALA A 2 -11.72 3.17 15.89
C ALA A 2 -12.24 3.28 14.44
N TYR A 3 -12.00 2.28 13.59
CA TYR A 3 -12.52 2.26 12.23
C TYR A 3 -14.06 2.28 12.19
N ALA A 4 -14.72 1.50 13.05
CA ALA A 4 -16.18 1.47 13.09
C ALA A 4 -16.78 2.80 13.58
N GLN A 5 -16.06 3.54 14.45
CA GLN A 5 -16.46 4.88 14.85
C GLN A 5 -16.28 5.90 13.72
N ALA A 6 -15.13 5.86 13.04
CA ALA A 6 -14.87 6.73 11.89
C ALA A 6 -15.90 6.51 10.78
N GLU A 7 -16.25 5.25 10.49
CA GLU A 7 -17.25 4.88 9.48
C GLU A 7 -18.66 5.40 9.80
N ARG A 8 -19.00 5.56 11.10
CA ARG A 8 -20.28 6.18 11.51
C ARG A 8 -20.32 7.67 11.23
N VAL A 9 -19.18 8.34 11.24
CA VAL A 9 -19.09 9.79 11.02
C VAL A 9 -18.85 10.10 9.55
N ILE A 10 -17.85 9.45 8.93
CA ILE A 10 -17.49 9.59 7.52
C ILE A 10 -17.63 8.22 6.86
N PRO A 11 -18.81 7.88 6.33
CA PRO A 11 -19.05 6.58 5.75
C PRO A 11 -18.28 6.44 4.42
N THR A 12 -17.75 5.23 4.20
CA THR A 12 -17.01 4.86 2.98
C THR A 12 -17.57 3.64 2.28
N ARG A 13 -18.42 2.85 2.93
CA ARG A 13 -19.04 1.65 2.38
C ARG A 13 -20.22 2.00 1.47
N PHE A 14 -19.92 2.54 0.30
CA PHE A 14 -20.95 3.05 -0.62
C PHE A 14 -21.92 1.97 -1.10
N ARG A 15 -21.55 0.68 -1.10
CA ARG A 15 -22.48 -0.42 -1.45
C ARG A 15 -23.66 -0.51 -0.49
N ASP A 16 -23.50 -0.15 0.77
CA ASP A 16 -24.58 -0.14 1.77
C ASP A 16 -25.62 0.97 1.48
N TYR A 17 -25.35 1.81 0.50
CA TYR A 17 -26.18 2.95 0.08
C TYR A 17 -26.81 2.77 -1.30
N GLU A 18 -26.59 1.66 -2.00
CA GLU A 18 -27.13 1.42 -3.36
C GLU A 18 -28.65 1.50 -3.43
N HIS A 19 -29.35 1.10 -2.36
CA HIS A 19 -30.80 1.11 -2.25
C HIS A 19 -31.36 2.31 -1.47
N LYS A 20 -30.51 3.27 -1.13
CA LYS A 20 -30.89 4.49 -0.44
C LYS A 20 -30.99 5.66 -1.42
N SER A 21 -30.85 6.88 -0.91
CA SER A 21 -30.80 8.08 -1.72
C SER A 21 -29.63 8.04 -2.71
N ARG A 22 -29.89 8.38 -3.98
CA ARG A 22 -28.84 8.51 -5.01
C ARG A 22 -27.77 9.53 -4.59
N ALA A 23 -28.18 10.62 -3.91
CA ALA A 23 -27.27 11.64 -3.41
C ALA A 23 -26.32 11.07 -2.33
N ASP A 24 -26.85 10.30 -1.37
CA ASP A 24 -26.05 9.67 -0.32
C ASP A 24 -25.08 8.63 -0.89
N TYR A 25 -25.55 7.81 -1.84
CA TYR A 25 -24.68 6.85 -2.53
C TYR A 25 -23.47 7.53 -3.15
N TYR A 26 -23.68 8.61 -3.91
CA TYR A 26 -22.55 9.32 -4.54
C TYR A 26 -21.68 10.07 -3.53
N ALA A 27 -22.25 10.61 -2.45
CA ALA A 27 -21.50 11.25 -1.39
C ALA A 27 -20.55 10.25 -0.69
N VAL A 28 -21.05 9.07 -0.33
CA VAL A 28 -20.27 7.99 0.31
C VAL A 28 -19.24 7.40 -0.65
N LYS A 29 -19.60 7.20 -1.92
CA LYS A 29 -18.68 6.75 -2.96
C LYS A 29 -17.54 7.74 -3.17
N ASN A 30 -17.84 9.04 -3.15
CA ASN A 30 -16.84 10.09 -3.23
C ASN A 30 -15.91 10.09 -2.01
N ASN A 31 -16.44 9.87 -0.79
CA ASN A 31 -15.62 9.71 0.41
C ASN A 31 -14.60 8.58 0.23
N PHE A 32 -15.06 7.41 -0.23
CA PHE A 32 -14.20 6.26 -0.44
C PHE A 32 -13.05 6.58 -1.39
N TYR A 33 -13.34 7.08 -2.58
CA TYR A 33 -12.29 7.34 -3.57
C TYR A 33 -11.37 8.48 -3.14
N PHE A 34 -11.89 9.53 -2.55
CA PHE A 34 -11.07 10.63 -2.04
C PHE A 34 -10.10 10.18 -0.95
N LEU A 35 -10.56 9.38 0.01
CA LEU A 35 -9.71 8.84 1.07
C LEU A 35 -8.71 7.81 0.52
N PHE A 36 -9.14 6.98 -0.43
CA PHE A 36 -8.26 6.01 -1.09
C PHE A 36 -7.11 6.70 -1.84
N GLU A 37 -7.41 7.70 -2.66
CA GLU A 37 -6.39 8.47 -3.38
C GLU A 37 -5.45 9.21 -2.43
N THR A 38 -6.00 9.79 -1.36
CA THR A 38 -5.20 10.48 -0.34
C THR A 38 -4.28 9.51 0.38
N ALA A 39 -4.77 8.35 0.78
CA ALA A 39 -3.97 7.30 1.43
C ALA A 39 -2.87 6.76 0.51
N GLU A 40 -3.15 6.58 -0.78
CA GLU A 40 -2.16 6.14 -1.76
C GLU A 40 -1.04 7.18 -1.94
N ARG A 41 -1.39 8.47 -1.99
CA ARG A 41 -0.40 9.55 -2.05
C ARG A 41 0.46 9.60 -0.79
N ILE A 42 -0.14 9.47 0.39
CA ILE A 42 0.55 9.44 1.69
C ILE A 42 1.53 8.26 1.70
N LYS A 43 1.05 7.06 1.39
CA LYS A 43 1.87 5.85 1.33
C LYS A 43 3.06 6.02 0.39
N THR A 44 2.81 6.52 -0.82
CA THR A 44 3.86 6.73 -1.81
C THR A 44 4.90 7.74 -1.32
N SER A 45 4.49 8.85 -0.73
CA SER A 45 5.43 9.84 -0.20
C SER A 45 6.32 9.25 0.91
N PHE A 46 5.76 8.53 1.88
CA PHE A 46 6.55 7.96 2.96
C PHE A 46 7.56 6.88 2.50
N TYR A 47 7.18 6.05 1.53
CA TYR A 47 8.02 4.92 1.13
C TYR A 47 8.86 5.17 -0.13
N SER A 48 8.60 6.25 -0.87
CA SER A 48 9.45 6.66 -1.99
C SER A 48 10.58 7.60 -1.58
N HIS A 49 10.41 8.35 -0.47
CA HIS A 49 11.40 9.30 0.02
C HIS A 49 11.93 8.86 1.37
N ALA A 50 13.22 8.56 1.44
CA ALA A 50 13.88 7.98 2.62
C ALA A 50 13.82 8.89 3.88
N ASN A 51 13.57 10.18 3.73
CA ASN A 51 13.69 11.18 4.79
C ASN A 51 12.35 11.71 5.32
N VAL A 52 11.21 11.22 4.80
CA VAL A 52 9.90 11.68 5.27
C VAL A 52 9.50 10.90 6.52
N LEU A 53 9.62 11.51 7.68
CA LEU A 53 9.22 10.91 8.95
C LEU A 53 7.83 11.37 9.40
N ARG A 54 7.41 12.56 8.99
CA ARG A 54 6.12 13.17 9.34
C ARG A 54 5.55 13.91 8.15
N MET A 55 4.24 13.80 7.98
CA MET A 55 3.49 14.49 6.93
C MET A 55 2.28 15.15 7.52
N ALA A 56 1.97 16.36 7.05
CA ALA A 56 0.72 17.03 7.29
C ALA A 56 -0.15 17.00 6.04
N VAL A 57 -1.42 16.68 6.20
CA VAL A 57 -2.42 16.80 5.14
C VAL A 57 -3.30 18.01 5.47
N SER A 58 -3.24 19.02 4.65
CA SER A 58 -3.87 20.32 4.94
C SER A 58 -4.45 20.97 3.68
N SER A 59 -5.46 21.84 3.87
CA SER A 59 -5.97 22.70 2.80
C SER A 59 -5.21 24.01 2.67
N VAL A 60 -4.32 24.33 3.61
CA VAL A 60 -3.49 25.52 3.61
C VAL A 60 -2.01 25.13 3.70
N PRO A 61 -1.11 25.88 3.05
CA PRO A 61 0.31 25.64 3.16
C PRO A 61 0.77 25.79 4.62
N LEU A 62 1.58 24.85 5.08
CA LEU A 62 2.22 24.91 6.39
C LEU A 62 3.70 25.26 6.20
N HIS A 63 4.19 26.20 6.99
CA HIS A 63 5.58 26.66 6.95
C HIS A 63 6.46 25.96 8.00
N GLU A 64 6.15 24.69 8.32
CA GLU A 64 6.96 23.88 9.23
C GLU A 64 8.13 23.24 8.49
N THR A 65 9.36 23.52 8.90
CA THR A 65 10.59 23.07 8.21
C THR A 65 10.87 21.57 8.32
N ALA A 66 10.24 20.88 9.26
CA ALA A 66 10.48 19.45 9.54
C ALA A 66 9.32 18.52 9.12
N THR A 67 8.29 19.07 8.50
CA THR A 67 7.07 18.32 8.15
C THR A 67 6.76 18.52 6.67
N GLU A 68 6.72 17.43 5.93
CA GLU A 68 6.23 17.49 4.55
C GLU A 68 4.74 17.80 4.54
N CYS A 69 4.33 18.75 3.73
CA CYS A 69 2.94 19.18 3.63
C CYS A 69 2.32 18.68 2.32
N MET A 70 1.34 17.80 2.44
CA MET A 70 0.48 17.42 1.34
C MET A 70 -0.70 18.37 1.28
N LEU A 71 -0.73 19.23 0.27
CA LEU A 71 -1.84 20.10 0.02
C LEU A 71 -3.01 19.35 -0.62
N VAL A 72 -4.18 19.58 -0.06
CA VAL A 72 -5.46 19.15 -0.59
C VAL A 72 -6.30 20.41 -0.84
N ASP A 73 -6.42 20.81 -2.09
CA ASP A 73 -7.11 22.06 -2.48
C ASP A 73 -8.53 22.16 -1.93
N ARG A 74 -9.20 21.01 -1.83
CA ARG A 74 -10.55 20.92 -1.30
C ARG A 74 -10.80 19.57 -0.69
N TRP A 75 -11.23 19.55 0.57
CA TRP A 75 -11.71 18.33 1.20
C TRP A 75 -13.06 17.93 0.61
N LYS A 76 -13.07 16.83 -0.13
CA LYS A 76 -14.28 16.31 -0.78
C LYS A 76 -14.92 15.22 0.09
N LEU A 77 -15.06 15.50 1.37
CA LEU A 77 -15.62 14.56 2.34
C LEU A 77 -17.03 14.98 2.76
N SER A 78 -17.89 14.01 2.94
CA SER A 78 -19.22 14.18 3.52
C SER A 78 -19.30 13.41 4.83
N ALA A 79 -19.81 14.04 5.87
CA ALA A 79 -19.98 13.44 7.19
C ALA A 79 -21.44 13.54 7.65
N PHE A 80 -21.82 12.62 8.52
CA PHE A 80 -23.11 12.70 9.20
C PHE A 80 -23.11 13.86 10.20
N GLN A 81 -24.04 14.77 10.01
CA GLN A 81 -24.35 15.87 10.92
C GLN A 81 -25.87 15.86 11.12
N ASP A 82 -26.31 15.67 12.36
CA ASP A 82 -27.73 15.60 12.74
C ASP A 82 -28.51 14.56 11.90
N GLY A 83 -27.89 13.40 11.64
CA GLY A 83 -28.50 12.31 10.87
C GLY A 83 -28.54 12.50 9.35
N VAL A 84 -28.00 13.61 8.84
CA VAL A 84 -27.93 13.91 7.40
C VAL A 84 -26.48 14.00 6.95
N LEU A 85 -26.20 13.45 5.75
CA LEU A 85 -24.89 13.54 5.11
C LEU A 85 -24.68 14.96 4.55
N LYS A 86 -23.71 15.67 5.10
CA LYS A 86 -23.35 17.03 4.65
C LYS A 86 -21.89 17.08 4.26
N VAL A 87 -21.58 17.86 3.22
CA VAL A 87 -20.19 18.10 2.81
C VAL A 87 -19.47 18.90 3.89
N LEU A 88 -18.30 18.40 4.30
CA LEU A 88 -17.44 19.11 5.24
C LEU A 88 -16.83 20.33 4.55
N LYS A 89 -17.01 21.50 5.17
CA LYS A 89 -16.44 22.77 4.67
C LYS A 89 -15.01 22.96 5.16
N ASP A 90 -14.80 22.66 6.44
CA ASP A 90 -13.52 22.84 7.11
C ASP A 90 -13.09 21.50 7.70
N VAL A 91 -11.91 21.04 7.32
CA VAL A 91 -11.29 19.84 7.90
C VAL A 91 -9.96 20.27 8.52
N PRO A 92 -9.72 19.92 9.79
CA PRO A 92 -8.48 20.28 10.45
C PRO A 92 -7.30 19.59 9.76
N THR A 93 -6.13 20.18 9.87
CA THR A 93 -4.88 19.56 9.42
C THR A 93 -4.67 18.23 10.11
N ALA A 94 -4.48 17.17 9.32
CA ALA A 94 -4.17 15.85 9.84
C ALA A 94 -2.66 15.62 9.80
N TYR A 95 -2.08 15.21 10.93
CA TYR A 95 -0.67 14.85 11.01
C TYR A 95 -0.50 13.34 11.06
N ILE A 96 0.35 12.83 10.18
CA ILE A 96 0.67 11.41 10.06
C ILE A 96 2.16 11.25 10.23
N ASN A 97 2.59 10.24 10.96
CA ASN A 97 4.00 9.87 11.07
C ASN A 97 4.21 8.43 10.60
N ILE A 98 5.44 8.14 10.17
CA ILE A 98 5.80 6.83 9.63
C ILE A 98 5.59 5.70 10.65
N TYR A 99 5.78 5.95 11.94
CA TYR A 99 5.60 4.95 12.98
C TYR A 99 4.12 4.54 13.12
N ALA A 100 3.21 5.52 13.12
CA ALA A 100 1.77 5.26 13.16
C ALA A 100 1.32 4.51 11.90
N LEU A 101 1.82 4.89 10.73
CA LEU A 101 1.54 4.21 9.47
C LEU A 101 2.05 2.76 9.50
N ASN A 102 3.28 2.54 9.94
CA ASN A 102 3.85 1.21 10.07
C ASN A 102 3.06 0.34 11.06
N LEU A 103 2.60 0.92 12.16
CA LEU A 103 1.77 0.18 13.14
C LEU A 103 0.43 -0.26 12.52
N LEU A 104 -0.20 0.59 11.72
CA LEU A 104 -1.44 0.25 11.02
C LEU A 104 -1.25 -0.87 10.00
N LEU A 105 -0.15 -0.84 9.25
CA LEU A 105 0.11 -1.80 8.17
C LEU A 105 0.67 -3.13 8.67
N ARG A 106 1.28 -3.15 9.85
CA ARG A 106 2.04 -4.29 10.35
C ARG A 106 1.21 -5.58 10.40
N ALA A 107 0.03 -5.52 10.96
CA ALA A 107 -0.81 -6.71 11.12
C ALA A 107 -1.20 -7.33 9.78
N ASP A 108 -1.57 -6.50 8.80
CA ASP A 108 -1.97 -6.95 7.47
C ASP A 108 -0.77 -7.53 6.70
N ILE A 109 0.37 -6.85 6.75
CA ILE A 109 1.60 -7.31 6.08
C ILE A 109 2.07 -8.64 6.67
N TYR A 110 2.09 -8.78 8.00
CA TYR A 110 2.45 -10.04 8.66
C TYR A 110 1.47 -11.16 8.31
N GLY A 111 0.17 -10.84 8.24
CA GLY A 111 -0.86 -11.79 7.81
C GLY A 111 -0.64 -12.29 6.37
N ILE A 112 -0.36 -11.39 5.43
CA ILE A 112 -0.09 -11.71 4.03
C ILE A 112 1.18 -12.56 3.92
N VAL A 113 2.27 -12.13 4.57
CA VAL A 113 3.54 -12.86 4.53
C VAL A 113 3.38 -14.27 5.12
N ARG A 114 2.68 -14.39 6.25
CA ARG A 114 2.38 -15.68 6.86
C ARG A 114 1.62 -16.59 5.90
N GLN A 115 0.54 -16.11 5.32
CA GLN A 115 -0.26 -16.89 4.38
C GLN A 115 0.56 -17.37 3.19
N PHE A 116 1.47 -16.55 2.69
CA PHE A 116 2.35 -16.88 1.57
C PHE A 116 3.45 -17.87 1.94
N MET A 117 4.00 -17.77 3.16
CA MET A 117 5.16 -18.57 3.59
C MET A 117 4.76 -19.88 4.28
N GLU A 118 3.50 -20.05 4.67
CA GLU A 118 3.06 -21.20 5.47
C GLU A 118 3.23 -22.53 4.72
N GLY A 119 2.88 -22.58 3.44
CA GLY A 119 3.07 -23.79 2.60
C GLY A 119 4.55 -24.20 2.50
N PRO A 120 5.43 -23.36 1.94
CA PRO A 120 6.86 -23.64 1.83
C PRO A 120 7.55 -23.94 3.17
N TYR A 121 7.05 -23.37 4.28
CA TYR A 121 7.54 -23.67 5.62
C TYR A 121 7.16 -25.09 6.08
N GLN A 122 5.91 -25.48 5.88
CA GLN A 122 5.40 -26.82 6.26
C GLN A 122 6.01 -27.92 5.40
N GLU A 123 6.27 -27.66 4.13
CA GLU A 123 6.90 -28.58 3.19
C GLU A 123 8.43 -28.64 3.34
N ASN A 124 8.99 -27.87 4.27
CA ASN A 124 10.43 -27.81 4.54
C ASN A 124 11.27 -27.41 3.31
N GLU A 125 10.71 -26.60 2.42
CA GLU A 125 11.42 -26.12 1.22
C GLU A 125 12.34 -24.93 1.52
N LEU A 126 12.04 -24.14 2.55
CA LEU A 126 12.76 -22.90 2.87
C LEU A 126 14.27 -23.09 3.13
N PRO A 127 14.74 -24.20 3.73
CA PRO A 127 16.18 -24.42 3.91
C PRO A 127 16.97 -24.50 2.59
N GLU A 128 16.34 -24.91 1.50
CA GLU A 128 16.98 -25.06 0.19
C GLU A 128 17.35 -23.71 -0.44
N TYR A 129 16.66 -22.62 -0.06
CA TYR A 129 16.90 -21.30 -0.59
C TYR A 129 17.97 -20.56 0.22
N SER A 130 19.05 -20.14 -0.41
CA SER A 130 20.10 -19.33 0.24
C SER A 130 19.78 -17.83 0.23
N ILE A 131 19.06 -17.39 -0.78
CA ILE A 131 18.74 -15.97 -1.02
C ILE A 131 17.26 -15.85 -1.37
N LEU A 132 16.59 -14.92 -0.69
CA LEU A 132 15.24 -14.47 -1.04
C LEU A 132 15.32 -13.09 -1.71
N ARG A 133 14.74 -12.96 -2.88
CA ARG A 133 14.68 -11.68 -3.58
C ARG A 133 13.28 -11.11 -3.54
N LEU A 134 13.14 -9.92 -2.95
CA LEU A 134 11.89 -9.18 -2.94
C LEU A 134 11.79 -8.33 -4.21
N THR A 135 10.63 -8.41 -4.87
CA THR A 135 10.32 -7.65 -6.09
C THR A 135 9.01 -6.87 -5.92
N GLY A 136 8.81 -5.88 -6.77
CA GLY A 136 7.62 -5.03 -6.73
C GLY A 136 7.76 -3.84 -5.77
N GLN A 137 6.91 -2.83 -5.97
CA GLN A 137 6.97 -1.56 -5.24
C GLN A 137 6.70 -1.70 -3.73
N SER A 138 5.85 -2.64 -3.34
CA SER A 138 5.51 -2.89 -1.94
C SER A 138 6.70 -3.39 -1.12
N CYS A 139 7.72 -3.97 -1.76
CA CYS A 139 8.94 -4.43 -1.10
C CYS A 139 9.82 -3.29 -0.54
N LYS A 140 9.51 -2.05 -0.89
CA LYS A 140 10.12 -0.85 -0.28
C LYS A 140 9.72 -0.66 1.18
N ILE A 141 8.62 -1.28 1.61
CA ILE A 141 8.15 -1.24 3.00
C ILE A 141 8.97 -2.24 3.81
N ASP A 142 9.80 -1.75 4.73
CA ASP A 142 10.70 -2.58 5.54
C ASP A 142 9.99 -3.67 6.34
N ILE A 143 8.73 -3.46 6.69
CA ILE A 143 7.90 -4.42 7.43
C ILE A 143 7.80 -5.76 6.70
N PHE A 144 7.81 -5.78 5.35
CA PHE A 144 7.82 -7.05 4.60
C PHE A 144 9.08 -7.85 4.87
N ARG A 145 10.23 -7.19 4.92
CA ARG A 145 11.51 -7.85 5.24
C ARG A 145 11.52 -8.37 6.67
N ASP A 146 10.99 -7.59 7.60
CA ASP A 146 10.93 -7.98 9.02
C ASP A 146 10.00 -9.18 9.22
N ALA A 147 8.85 -9.19 8.56
CA ALA A 147 7.92 -10.31 8.60
C ALA A 147 8.53 -11.59 7.99
N LEU A 148 9.26 -11.46 6.88
CA LEU A 148 9.93 -12.61 6.25
C LEU A 148 11.03 -13.19 7.13
N LYS A 149 11.77 -12.37 7.87
CA LYS A 149 12.82 -12.84 8.79
C LYS A 149 12.29 -13.75 9.90
N GLU A 150 11.01 -13.67 10.24
CA GLU A 150 10.41 -14.59 11.22
C GLU A 150 10.33 -16.02 10.68
N PHE A 151 10.14 -16.21 9.38
CA PHE A 151 10.08 -17.54 8.75
C PHE A 151 11.45 -18.05 8.31
N ILE A 152 12.34 -17.17 7.92
CA ILE A 152 13.65 -17.49 7.34
C ILE A 152 14.79 -16.74 8.05
N PRO A 153 14.97 -16.96 9.37
CA PRO A 153 16.05 -16.34 10.12
C PRO A 153 17.41 -16.73 9.52
N GLY A 154 18.31 -15.77 9.42
CA GLY A 154 19.66 -16.01 8.90
C GLY A 154 19.81 -16.11 7.39
N LYS A 155 18.74 -16.06 6.61
CA LYS A 155 18.82 -15.99 5.16
C LYS A 155 19.04 -14.57 4.65
N ILE A 156 19.67 -14.45 3.50
CA ILE A 156 19.89 -13.16 2.85
C ILE A 156 18.61 -12.75 2.14
N ILE A 157 18.00 -11.65 2.60
CA ILE A 157 16.86 -11.03 1.93
C ILE A 157 17.38 -9.83 1.14
N LYS A 158 17.42 -9.97 -0.18
CA LYS A 158 17.77 -8.87 -1.08
C LYS A 158 16.50 -8.12 -1.47
N SER A 159 16.43 -6.85 -1.10
CA SER A 159 15.45 -5.92 -1.66
C SER A 159 16.14 -5.13 -2.77
N SER A 160 15.41 -4.80 -3.82
CA SER A 160 15.91 -3.94 -4.89
C SER A 160 15.95 -2.46 -4.46
N ARG A 161 16.35 -2.19 -3.22
CA ARG A 161 16.73 -0.85 -2.78
C ARG A 161 18.10 -0.56 -3.36
N SER A 162 18.16 0.06 -4.52
CA SER A 162 19.37 0.79 -4.90
C SER A 162 19.18 2.25 -4.53
N ASP A 163 20.22 2.87 -4.02
CA ASP A 163 20.31 4.32 -3.79
C ASP A 163 20.27 5.15 -5.08
N GLN A 164 20.01 4.51 -6.20
CA GLN A 164 19.93 5.11 -7.53
C GLN A 164 18.45 5.28 -7.93
N GLY A 165 18.02 6.53 -7.88
CA GLY A 165 16.85 7.21 -8.36
C GLY A 165 15.73 6.51 -9.17
N GLN A 166 14.92 7.32 -9.82
CA GLN A 166 13.69 6.96 -10.54
C GLN A 166 13.79 5.82 -11.58
N GLU A 167 14.97 5.58 -12.14
CA GLU A 167 15.19 4.53 -13.14
C GLU A 167 14.92 3.11 -12.59
N HIS A 168 15.27 2.90 -11.32
CA HIS A 168 15.07 1.59 -10.66
C HIS A 168 13.62 1.26 -10.31
N ASP A 169 12.79 2.27 -10.16
CA ASP A 169 11.35 2.08 -9.91
C ASP A 169 10.64 1.50 -11.14
N TYR A 170 11.10 1.84 -12.33
CA TYR A 170 10.62 1.25 -13.58
C TYR A 170 11.01 -0.21 -13.70
N GLU A 171 12.23 -0.57 -13.35
CA GLU A 171 12.70 -1.95 -13.40
C GLU A 171 11.90 -2.87 -12.49
N LEU A 172 11.55 -2.43 -11.27
CA LEU A 172 10.72 -3.21 -10.35
C LEU A 172 9.33 -3.51 -10.89
N LYS A 173 8.74 -2.56 -11.63
CA LYS A 173 7.43 -2.75 -12.28
C LYS A 173 7.51 -3.68 -13.48
N LEU A 174 8.64 -3.68 -14.18
CA LEU A 174 8.84 -4.44 -15.41
C LEU A 174 9.43 -5.83 -15.18
N ILE A 175 9.82 -6.20 -13.96
CA ILE A 175 10.46 -7.50 -13.68
C ILE A 175 9.62 -8.67 -14.19
N CYS A 176 8.30 -8.68 -13.92
CA CYS A 176 7.43 -9.75 -14.39
C CYS A 176 7.31 -9.76 -15.93
N LEU A 177 7.22 -8.59 -16.54
CA LEU A 177 7.16 -8.45 -17.98
C LEU A 177 8.47 -8.91 -18.65
N ASN A 178 9.60 -8.49 -18.11
CA ASN A 178 10.91 -8.90 -18.61
C ASN A 178 11.10 -10.41 -18.46
N GLY A 179 10.70 -10.98 -17.31
CA GLY A 179 10.73 -12.44 -17.11
C GLY A 179 9.85 -13.19 -18.11
N ALA A 180 8.65 -12.68 -18.42
CA ALA A 180 7.78 -13.26 -19.42
C ALA A 180 8.38 -13.17 -20.85
N ILE A 181 9.03 -12.05 -21.19
CA ILE A 181 9.71 -11.88 -22.46
C ILE A 181 10.88 -12.87 -22.61
N GLU A 182 11.72 -12.99 -21.59
CA GLU A 182 12.83 -13.94 -21.57
C GLU A 182 12.32 -15.38 -21.70
N TYR A 183 11.31 -15.75 -20.92
CA TYR A 183 10.67 -17.07 -21.03
C TYR A 183 10.15 -17.35 -22.44
N LEU A 184 9.47 -16.38 -23.07
CA LEU A 184 8.98 -16.56 -24.45
C LEU A 184 10.11 -16.71 -25.45
N LYS A 185 11.21 -15.97 -25.31
CA LYS A 185 12.41 -16.14 -26.14
C LYS A 185 13.00 -17.53 -25.97
N ASP A 186 13.22 -17.97 -24.74
CA ASP A 186 13.78 -19.28 -24.43
C ASP A 186 12.90 -20.41 -24.99
N LYS A 187 11.58 -20.25 -24.88
CA LYS A 187 10.62 -21.17 -25.48
C LYS A 187 10.69 -21.21 -27.00
N MET A 188 10.82 -20.06 -27.64
CA MET A 188 10.96 -19.98 -29.12
C MET A 188 12.25 -20.64 -29.61
N PHE A 189 13.33 -20.56 -28.84
CA PHE A 189 14.62 -21.17 -29.18
C PHE A 189 14.76 -22.61 -28.66
N GLY A 190 13.75 -23.17 -27.99
CA GLY A 190 13.78 -24.52 -27.46
C GLY A 190 14.62 -24.71 -26.20
N TYR A 191 14.98 -23.61 -25.51
CA TYR A 191 15.75 -23.64 -24.27
C TYR A 191 14.89 -23.82 -23.01
N ALA A 192 13.59 -23.55 -23.11
CA ALA A 192 12.65 -23.72 -21.99
C ALA A 192 11.57 -24.73 -22.31
N ASP A 193 11.49 -25.79 -21.50
CA ASP A 193 10.48 -26.86 -21.61
C ASP A 193 9.41 -26.77 -20.50
N VAL A 194 9.24 -25.58 -19.92
CA VAL A 194 8.25 -25.38 -18.85
C VAL A 194 6.87 -25.16 -19.47
N LYS A 195 5.93 -26.02 -19.13
CA LYS A 195 4.51 -25.83 -19.42
C LYS A 195 3.87 -25.07 -18.27
N ILE A 196 3.34 -23.88 -18.54
CA ILE A 196 2.47 -23.18 -17.59
C ILE A 196 1.11 -23.86 -17.67
N THR A 197 0.77 -24.63 -16.65
CA THR A 197 -0.57 -25.22 -16.49
C THR A 197 -1.43 -24.26 -15.69
N HIS A 198 -2.62 -23.97 -16.19
CA HIS A 198 -3.66 -23.29 -15.40
C HIS A 198 -4.40 -24.40 -14.62
N GLU A 199 -4.27 -24.38 -13.32
CA GLU A 199 -5.19 -25.03 -12.39
C GLU A 199 -6.18 -24.00 -11.85
#